data_a4fa1c2f5e8a1d9508ab9bcd32dfaf9d
#
_entry.id   a4fa1c2f5e8a1d9508ab9bcd32dfaf9d
#
_cell.length_a   1.000
_cell.length_b   1.000
_cell.length_c   1.000
_cell.angle_alpha   90.00
_cell.angle_beta   90.00
_cell.angle_gamma   90.00
#
_symmetry.space_group_name_H-M   'P 1'
#
loop_
_entity.id
_entity.type
_entity.pdbx_description
1 polymer ?
#
loop_
_entity_poly.entity_id
_entity_poly.type
_entity_poly.pdbx_seq_one_letter_code
_entity_poly.pdbx_strand_id
1 'polypeptide(L)'
;MLQNKADIRTVAYLMTTTALFFVQWNLESLNPFLYVWLLFMSVSVAVIAHNHNHLPIWKSSVMNGITDYWLTVFYGFPTFAWIPTHNKNHHKFNNREGDYTITYRFTEKNNFWTIISYPTISSYFQQTPIRDFLKKTWEKDKGKFAFYIMQYVALAAVVAVGLWVDWKKAILYILIPHQVALFSVLVFNYLQHVHADETSPVNHSRNFVSPLLNALLFNNGYHTVHHDNAQLHWSLTPEAHAKMAGKIDPYLNVPSFWGYIVKTYFLSPFNKKFASYSLRLERMKQKAAAEMSKAVNSPTEKHQESIHA
;
A
#
# COMPACT_ATOMS: atom_id res chain seq x y z
N MET A 1 -16.00 -18.10 13.90
CA MET A 1 -16.49 -18.39 12.54
C MET A 1 -15.91 -17.35 11.59
N LEU A 2 -15.36 -17.77 10.45
CA LEU A 2 -14.84 -16.87 9.41
C LEU A 2 -15.98 -16.07 8.76
N GLN A 3 -15.67 -14.83 8.34
CA GLN A 3 -16.59 -13.99 7.58
C GLN A 3 -16.73 -14.51 6.15
N ASN A 4 -15.62 -14.88 5.53
CA ASN A 4 -15.57 -15.53 4.22
C ASN A 4 -14.82 -16.87 4.32
N LYS A 5 -15.31 -17.91 3.62
CA LYS A 5 -14.65 -19.23 3.62
C LYS A 5 -13.23 -19.19 3.06
N ALA A 6 -12.93 -18.31 2.12
CA ALA A 6 -11.59 -18.15 1.56
C ALA A 6 -10.55 -17.71 2.60
N ASP A 7 -10.97 -17.10 3.72
CA ASP A 7 -10.07 -16.71 4.81
C ASP A 7 -9.48 -17.88 5.60
N ILE A 8 -9.88 -19.12 5.31
CA ILE A 8 -9.13 -20.30 5.78
C ILE A 8 -7.66 -20.20 5.37
N ARG A 9 -7.39 -19.65 4.16
CA ARG A 9 -6.03 -19.42 3.66
C ARG A 9 -5.34 -18.31 4.47
N THR A 10 -6.04 -17.22 4.80
CA THR A 10 -5.52 -16.17 5.68
C THR A 10 -5.09 -16.75 7.01
N VAL A 11 -5.93 -17.56 7.66
CA VAL A 11 -5.62 -18.24 8.93
C VAL A 11 -4.41 -19.18 8.77
N ALA A 12 -4.33 -19.96 7.70
CA ALA A 12 -3.18 -20.82 7.43
C ALA A 12 -1.87 -20.02 7.36
N TYR A 13 -1.87 -18.84 6.73
CA TYR A 13 -0.70 -17.95 6.67
C TYR A 13 -0.32 -17.40 8.06
N LEU A 14 -1.31 -17.00 8.88
CA LEU A 14 -1.06 -16.57 10.25
C LEU A 14 -0.38 -17.69 11.06
N MET A 15 -0.92 -18.90 10.99
CA MET A 15 -0.35 -20.07 11.68
C MET A 15 1.05 -20.43 11.19
N THR A 16 1.26 -20.41 9.86
CA THR A 16 2.58 -20.69 9.26
C THR A 16 3.60 -19.65 9.69
N THR A 17 3.26 -18.35 9.71
CA THR A 17 4.15 -17.28 10.17
C THR A 17 4.57 -17.52 11.62
N THR A 18 3.59 -17.82 12.48
CA THR A 18 3.84 -18.13 13.90
C THR A 18 4.76 -19.33 14.05
N ALA A 19 4.47 -20.43 13.34
CA ALA A 19 5.28 -21.64 13.37
C ALA A 19 6.72 -21.39 12.89
N LEU A 20 6.89 -20.70 11.77
CA LEU A 20 8.22 -20.35 11.23
C LEU A 20 9.04 -19.51 12.21
N PHE A 21 8.40 -18.53 12.87
CA PHE A 21 9.05 -17.72 13.89
C PHE A 21 9.59 -18.59 15.02
N PHE A 22 8.74 -19.44 15.62
CA PHE A 22 9.16 -20.28 16.74
C PHE A 22 10.16 -21.37 16.34
N VAL A 23 10.00 -21.98 15.16
CA VAL A 23 10.98 -22.95 14.65
C VAL A 23 12.34 -22.29 14.53
N GLN A 24 12.43 -21.14 13.84
CA GLN A 24 13.72 -20.48 13.64
C GLN A 24 14.32 -19.92 14.93
N TRP A 25 13.49 -19.44 15.85
CA TRP A 25 13.95 -18.97 17.15
C TRP A 25 14.65 -20.07 17.95
N ASN A 26 14.21 -21.33 17.80
CA ASN A 26 14.77 -22.48 18.51
C ASN A 26 15.90 -23.20 17.77
N LEU A 27 16.19 -22.84 16.52
CA LEU A 27 17.35 -23.38 15.83
C LEU A 27 18.66 -22.79 16.40
N GLU A 28 19.71 -23.61 16.47
CA GLU A 28 21.05 -23.19 16.88
C GLU A 28 21.71 -22.26 15.86
N SER A 29 21.43 -22.48 14.58
CA SER A 29 21.95 -21.69 13.45
C SER A 29 20.84 -21.23 12.52
N LEU A 30 21.09 -20.14 11.78
CA LEU A 30 20.17 -19.62 10.77
C LEU A 30 20.04 -20.63 9.61
N ASN A 31 18.80 -21.05 9.34
CA ASN A 31 18.46 -21.80 8.14
C ASN A 31 18.04 -20.83 7.03
N PRO A 32 18.82 -20.66 5.93
CA PRO A 32 18.54 -19.64 4.92
C PRO A 32 17.18 -19.83 4.22
N PHE A 33 16.77 -21.08 3.98
CA PHE A 33 15.50 -21.39 3.29
C PHE A 33 14.29 -20.97 4.16
N LEU A 34 14.29 -21.37 5.44
CA LEU A 34 13.25 -20.99 6.39
C LEU A 34 13.27 -19.47 6.62
N TYR A 35 14.44 -18.85 6.60
CA TYR A 35 14.56 -17.40 6.76
C TYR A 35 13.96 -16.62 5.60
N VAL A 36 14.28 -17.00 4.36
CA VAL A 36 13.64 -16.40 3.18
C VAL A 36 12.13 -16.60 3.22
N TRP A 37 11.67 -17.78 3.66
CA TRP A 37 10.24 -18.02 3.83
C TRP A 37 9.62 -17.14 4.91
N LEU A 38 10.28 -16.94 6.05
CA LEU A 38 9.82 -16.02 7.10
C LEU A 38 9.71 -14.58 6.57
N LEU A 39 10.70 -14.10 5.81
CA LEU A 39 10.67 -12.77 5.19
C LEU A 39 9.51 -12.65 4.19
N PHE A 40 9.27 -13.66 3.39
CA PHE A 40 8.08 -13.70 2.50
C PHE A 40 6.77 -13.67 3.31
N MET A 41 6.69 -14.45 4.39
CA MET A 41 5.51 -14.45 5.25
C MET A 41 5.30 -13.09 5.92
N SER A 42 6.35 -12.36 6.28
CA SER A 42 6.21 -11.00 6.83
C SER A 42 5.60 -10.01 5.84
N VAL A 43 5.96 -10.10 4.55
CA VAL A 43 5.29 -9.35 3.47
C VAL A 43 3.82 -9.75 3.35
N SER A 44 3.53 -11.05 3.43
CA SER A 44 2.15 -11.55 3.40
C SER A 44 1.32 -11.06 4.59
N VAL A 45 1.92 -10.96 5.78
CA VAL A 45 1.26 -10.38 6.98
C VAL A 45 0.90 -8.92 6.75
N ALA A 46 1.75 -8.12 6.08
CA ALA A 46 1.43 -6.74 5.72
C ALA A 46 0.18 -6.67 4.82
N VAL A 47 0.09 -7.55 3.81
CA VAL A 47 -1.09 -7.64 2.94
C VAL A 47 -2.32 -8.11 3.71
N ILE A 48 -2.18 -9.06 4.63
CA ILE A 48 -3.28 -9.51 5.49
C ILE A 48 -3.75 -8.38 6.41
N ALA A 49 -2.84 -7.60 7.00
CA ALA A 49 -3.19 -6.45 7.82
C ALA A 49 -3.98 -5.40 7.02
N HIS A 50 -3.57 -5.11 5.80
CA HIS A 50 -4.30 -4.26 4.86
C HIS A 50 -5.72 -4.78 4.60
N ASN A 51 -5.87 -6.04 4.18
CA ASN A 51 -7.17 -6.65 3.88
C ASN A 51 -8.08 -6.71 5.11
N HIS A 52 -7.54 -7.09 6.29
CA HIS A 52 -8.27 -7.17 7.55
C HIS A 52 -8.84 -5.81 8.00
N ASN A 53 -8.13 -4.73 7.74
CA ASN A 53 -8.60 -3.37 8.04
C ASN A 53 -9.73 -2.88 7.12
N HIS A 54 -9.87 -3.45 5.93
CA HIS A 54 -11.00 -3.19 5.04
C HIS A 54 -12.19 -4.10 5.31
N LEU A 55 -11.92 -5.39 5.46
CA LEU A 55 -12.92 -6.42 5.72
C LEU A 55 -12.38 -7.41 6.76
N PRO A 56 -12.89 -7.36 7.99
CA PRO A 56 -12.43 -8.24 9.07
C PRO A 56 -12.58 -9.72 8.73
N ILE A 57 -11.60 -10.54 9.16
CA ILE A 57 -11.54 -11.99 8.89
C ILE A 57 -12.66 -12.75 9.61
N TRP A 58 -13.00 -12.33 10.84
CA TRP A 58 -13.91 -13.06 11.71
C TRP A 58 -15.25 -12.35 11.87
N LYS A 59 -16.33 -13.12 12.05
CA LYS A 59 -17.62 -12.59 12.47
C LYS A 59 -17.62 -12.09 13.92
N SER A 60 -16.70 -12.57 14.75
CA SER A 60 -16.53 -12.21 16.15
C SER A 60 -15.62 -10.97 16.27
N SER A 61 -16.10 -9.91 16.93
CA SER A 61 -15.30 -8.73 17.24
C SER A 61 -14.12 -9.02 18.16
N VAL A 62 -14.29 -9.97 19.11
CA VAL A 62 -13.21 -10.40 20.00
C VAL A 62 -12.09 -11.06 19.19
N MET A 63 -12.42 -11.97 18.27
CA MET A 63 -11.42 -12.62 17.41
C MET A 63 -10.74 -11.63 16.49
N ASN A 64 -11.44 -10.63 15.98
CA ASN A 64 -10.83 -9.54 15.20
C ASN A 64 -9.84 -8.73 16.05
N GLY A 65 -10.21 -8.38 17.29
CA GLY A 65 -9.31 -7.70 18.22
C GLY A 65 -8.05 -8.52 18.54
N ILE A 66 -8.15 -9.83 18.76
CA ILE A 66 -7.01 -10.73 18.93
C ILE A 66 -6.14 -10.72 17.67
N THR A 67 -6.78 -10.77 16.49
CA THR A 67 -6.07 -10.73 15.20
C THR A 67 -5.35 -9.38 15.00
N ASP A 68 -5.93 -8.26 15.41
CA ASP A 68 -5.28 -6.95 15.38
C ASP A 68 -3.97 -6.93 16.16
N TYR A 69 -3.96 -7.51 17.38
CA TYR A 69 -2.72 -7.63 18.18
C TYR A 69 -1.72 -8.58 17.53
N TRP A 70 -2.16 -9.71 17.04
CA TRP A 70 -1.30 -10.66 16.34
C TRP A 70 -0.65 -10.00 15.11
N LEU A 71 -1.46 -9.34 14.27
CA LEU A 71 -0.97 -8.60 13.10
C LEU A 71 0.01 -7.50 13.52
N THR A 72 -0.30 -6.73 14.55
CA THR A 72 0.59 -5.69 15.07
C THR A 72 1.98 -6.25 15.40
N VAL A 73 2.04 -7.38 16.09
CA VAL A 73 3.29 -8.01 16.52
C VAL A 73 4.09 -8.56 15.34
N PHE A 74 3.45 -9.19 14.37
CA PHE A 74 4.16 -9.80 13.22
C PHE A 74 4.36 -8.84 12.04
N TYR A 75 3.55 -7.79 11.93
CA TYR A 75 3.72 -6.73 10.93
C TYR A 75 4.78 -5.69 11.35
N GLY A 76 4.96 -5.48 12.65
CA GLY A 76 5.90 -4.50 13.20
C GLY A 76 5.36 -3.06 13.26
N PHE A 77 4.04 -2.88 13.14
CA PHE A 77 3.37 -1.61 13.33
C PHE A 77 1.92 -1.82 13.79
N PRO A 78 1.36 -0.93 14.65
CA PRO A 78 -0.01 -1.04 15.12
C PRO A 78 -1.02 -1.11 13.96
N THR A 79 -1.83 -2.17 13.96
CA THR A 79 -2.78 -2.45 12.88
C THR A 79 -3.82 -1.35 12.72
N PHE A 80 -4.25 -0.69 13.81
CA PHE A 80 -5.20 0.42 13.74
C PHE A 80 -4.72 1.58 12.86
N ALA A 81 -3.41 1.74 12.66
CA ALA A 81 -2.85 2.85 11.88
C ALA A 81 -3.30 2.84 10.41
N TRP A 82 -3.68 1.68 9.87
CA TRP A 82 -4.31 1.57 8.55
C TRP A 82 -5.60 2.39 8.43
N ILE A 83 -6.34 2.54 9.54
CA ILE A 83 -7.61 3.29 9.54
C ILE A 83 -7.39 4.76 9.14
N PRO A 84 -6.55 5.56 9.84
CA PRO A 84 -6.37 6.96 9.49
C PRO A 84 -5.52 7.18 8.23
N THR A 85 -4.52 6.33 7.97
CA THR A 85 -3.57 6.55 6.88
C THR A 85 -4.08 6.04 5.54
N HIS A 86 -4.64 4.84 5.53
CA HIS A 86 -5.08 4.16 4.32
C HIS A 86 -6.58 4.32 4.09
N ASN A 87 -7.42 3.79 5.00
CA ASN A 87 -8.87 3.75 4.76
C ASN A 87 -9.52 5.14 4.72
N LYS A 88 -9.10 6.07 5.60
CA LYS A 88 -9.71 7.41 5.70
C LYS A 88 -8.98 8.48 4.90
N ASN A 89 -7.70 8.29 4.58
CA ASN A 89 -6.92 9.25 3.83
C ASN A 89 -6.63 8.77 2.41
N HIS A 90 -5.82 7.73 2.23
CA HIS A 90 -5.38 7.28 0.92
C HIS A 90 -6.56 6.91 -0.02
N HIS A 91 -7.52 6.12 0.43
CA HIS A 91 -8.72 5.81 -0.38
C HIS A 91 -9.56 7.05 -0.73
N LYS A 92 -9.61 8.03 0.18
CA LYS A 92 -10.35 9.27 -0.07
C LYS A 92 -9.67 10.15 -1.11
N PHE A 93 -8.35 10.30 -1.00
CA PHE A 93 -7.59 11.22 -1.85
C PHE A 93 -6.94 10.52 -3.06
N ASN A 94 -6.68 9.22 -2.99
CA ASN A 94 -6.24 8.38 -4.11
C ASN A 94 -5.08 9.02 -4.90
N ASN A 95 -3.94 9.22 -4.22
CA ASN A 95 -2.75 9.85 -4.77
C ASN A 95 -2.92 11.33 -5.21
N ARG A 96 -4.03 12.00 -4.84
CA ARG A 96 -4.27 13.43 -5.08
C ARG A 96 -3.74 14.26 -3.91
N GLU A 97 -3.77 15.58 -4.09
CA GLU A 97 -3.47 16.52 -3.01
C GLU A 97 -4.33 16.22 -1.76
N GLY A 98 -3.69 16.21 -0.59
CA GLY A 98 -4.27 15.75 0.68
C GLY A 98 -3.98 14.29 1.03
N ASP A 99 -3.47 13.48 0.09
CA ASP A 99 -2.99 12.14 0.37
C ASP A 99 -1.61 12.21 1.07
N TYR A 100 -1.50 11.64 2.25
CA TYR A 100 -0.22 11.58 2.95
C TYR A 100 0.77 10.62 2.28
N THR A 101 0.28 9.71 1.42
CA THR A 101 1.07 8.73 0.66
C THR A 101 1.27 9.11 -0.80
N ILE A 102 1.10 10.39 -1.16
CA ILE A 102 1.25 10.88 -2.53
C ILE A 102 2.62 10.54 -3.10
N THR A 103 2.68 9.97 -4.31
CA THR A 103 3.91 9.40 -4.88
C THR A 103 4.83 10.42 -5.54
N TYR A 104 4.30 11.59 -5.91
CA TYR A 104 5.03 12.68 -6.60
C TYR A 104 5.30 13.90 -5.71
N ARG A 105 5.32 13.72 -4.38
CA ARG A 105 5.47 14.82 -3.40
C ARG A 105 6.68 15.73 -3.65
N PHE A 106 7.80 15.14 -4.03
CA PHE A 106 9.03 15.88 -4.26
C PHE A 106 9.54 15.80 -5.71
N THR A 107 9.06 14.84 -6.47
CA THR A 107 9.52 14.64 -7.86
C THR A 107 8.55 13.78 -8.65
N GLU A 108 8.40 14.09 -9.92
CA GLU A 108 7.67 13.27 -10.89
C GLU A 108 8.53 12.12 -11.47
N LYS A 109 9.79 12.00 -11.03
CA LYS A 109 10.67 10.93 -11.53
C LYS A 109 10.28 9.60 -10.87
N ASN A 110 10.32 8.53 -11.67
CA ASN A 110 10.19 7.16 -11.20
C ASN A 110 11.48 6.40 -11.52
N ASN A 111 12.36 6.28 -10.54
CA ASN A 111 13.67 5.65 -10.66
C ASN A 111 14.07 4.95 -9.36
N PHE A 112 15.24 4.31 -9.35
CA PHE A 112 15.77 3.58 -8.22
C PHE A 112 15.80 4.40 -6.91
N TRP A 113 16.20 5.67 -6.96
CA TRP A 113 16.29 6.52 -5.77
C TRP A 113 14.92 6.89 -5.22
N THR A 114 13.94 7.12 -6.09
CA THR A 114 12.59 7.47 -5.66
C THR A 114 11.87 6.28 -5.02
N ILE A 115 12.01 5.06 -5.55
CA ILE A 115 11.38 3.88 -4.95
C ILE A 115 11.98 3.53 -3.58
N ILE A 116 13.30 3.71 -3.41
CA ILE A 116 13.96 3.41 -2.12
C ILE A 116 13.65 4.46 -1.06
N SER A 117 13.62 5.75 -1.42
CA SER A 117 13.38 6.84 -0.47
C SER A 117 11.90 6.98 -0.09
N TYR A 118 10.99 6.57 -0.97
CA TYR A 118 9.55 6.73 -0.78
C TYR A 118 9.03 6.13 0.54
N PRO A 119 9.39 4.90 0.96
CA PRO A 119 8.90 4.34 2.21
C PRO A 119 9.21 5.22 3.44
N THR A 120 10.41 5.75 3.54
CA THR A 120 10.81 6.65 4.63
C THR A 120 10.03 7.96 4.59
N ILE A 121 9.92 8.57 3.41
CA ILE A 121 9.18 9.82 3.19
C ILE A 121 7.71 9.63 3.55
N SER A 122 7.08 8.59 3.00
CA SER A 122 5.67 8.29 3.23
C SER A 122 5.39 8.00 4.71
N SER A 123 6.24 7.21 5.38
CA SER A 123 6.12 6.92 6.81
C SER A 123 6.16 8.20 7.67
N TYR A 124 7.04 9.14 7.33
CA TYR A 124 7.13 10.42 8.03
C TYR A 124 5.80 11.20 7.97
N PHE A 125 5.25 11.37 6.77
CA PHE A 125 4.00 12.13 6.60
C PHE A 125 2.78 11.43 7.21
N GLN A 126 2.76 10.11 7.24
CA GLN A 126 1.68 9.32 7.84
C GLN A 126 1.59 9.45 9.37
N GLN A 127 2.62 9.97 10.06
CA GLN A 127 2.54 10.23 11.50
C GLN A 127 1.47 11.27 11.86
N THR A 128 1.22 12.22 10.98
CA THR A 128 0.20 13.28 11.21
C THR A 128 -1.20 12.70 11.34
N PRO A 129 -1.75 11.96 10.36
CA PRO A 129 -3.10 11.41 10.49
C PRO A 129 -3.22 10.39 11.62
N ILE A 130 -2.16 9.64 11.96
CA ILE A 130 -2.18 8.70 13.10
C ILE A 130 -2.35 9.46 14.41
N ARG A 131 -1.54 10.49 14.65
CA ARG A 131 -1.61 11.33 15.86
C ARG A 131 -2.96 12.02 16.00
N ASP A 132 -3.47 12.61 14.92
CA ASP A 132 -4.76 13.29 14.91
C ASP A 132 -5.92 12.32 15.17
N PHE A 133 -5.82 11.12 14.63
CA PHE A 133 -6.80 10.07 14.86
C PHE A 133 -6.80 9.61 16.33
N LEU A 134 -5.65 9.40 16.91
CA LEU A 134 -5.52 9.03 18.33
C LEU A 134 -6.08 10.15 19.24
N LYS A 135 -5.76 11.42 18.97
CA LYS A 135 -6.29 12.55 19.72
C LYS A 135 -7.83 12.57 19.69
N LYS A 136 -8.42 12.47 18.50
CA LYS A 136 -9.88 12.42 18.33
C LYS A 136 -10.50 11.19 19.00
N THR A 137 -9.81 10.05 18.99
CA THR A 137 -10.29 8.82 19.64
C THR A 137 -10.24 8.97 21.16
N TRP A 138 -9.21 9.60 21.71
CA TRP A 138 -9.11 9.91 23.14
C TRP A 138 -10.29 10.78 23.63
N GLU A 139 -10.71 11.76 22.85
CA GLU A 139 -11.82 12.63 23.17
C GLU A 139 -13.19 11.90 23.14
N LYS A 140 -13.35 10.93 22.23
CA LYS A 140 -14.65 10.29 21.95
C LYS A 140 -14.86 8.96 22.68
N ASP A 141 -13.81 8.13 22.78
CA ASP A 141 -13.91 6.74 23.25
C ASP A 141 -12.59 6.32 23.90
N LYS A 142 -12.52 6.44 25.22
CA LYS A 142 -11.34 6.09 26.01
C LYS A 142 -10.97 4.60 25.93
N GLY A 143 -11.99 3.71 25.83
CA GLY A 143 -11.78 2.27 25.72
C GLY A 143 -11.11 1.92 24.38
N LYS A 144 -11.61 2.51 23.31
CA LYS A 144 -11.03 2.33 21.97
C LYS A 144 -9.64 2.95 21.86
N PHE A 145 -9.42 4.09 22.48
CA PHE A 145 -8.08 4.69 22.56
C PHE A 145 -7.12 3.75 23.29
N ALA A 146 -7.51 3.21 24.46
CA ALA A 146 -6.70 2.26 25.22
C ALA A 146 -6.38 1.02 24.38
N PHE A 147 -7.36 0.46 23.65
CA PHE A 147 -7.16 -0.67 22.74
C PHE A 147 -6.07 -0.38 21.68
N TYR A 148 -6.05 0.83 21.10
CA TYR A 148 -5.05 1.24 20.11
C TYR A 148 -3.66 1.48 20.73
N ILE A 149 -3.60 2.12 21.89
CA ILE A 149 -2.33 2.33 22.59
C ILE A 149 -1.72 1.00 23.04
N MET A 150 -2.54 0.06 23.50
CA MET A 150 -2.06 -1.26 23.88
C MET A 150 -1.46 -2.06 22.72
N GLN A 151 -1.77 -1.76 21.47
CA GLN A 151 -1.07 -2.33 20.32
C GLN A 151 0.41 -1.87 20.29
N TYR A 152 0.69 -0.59 20.57
CA TYR A 152 2.08 -0.12 20.70
C TYR A 152 2.79 -0.80 21.87
N VAL A 153 2.09 -0.94 23.01
CA VAL A 153 2.65 -1.60 24.19
C VAL A 153 2.98 -3.07 23.90
N ALA A 154 2.08 -3.78 23.25
CA ALA A 154 2.28 -5.19 22.87
C ALA A 154 3.49 -5.36 21.93
N LEU A 155 3.58 -4.50 20.90
CA LEU A 155 4.72 -4.50 19.98
C LEU A 155 6.03 -4.20 20.70
N ALA A 156 6.06 -3.15 21.53
CA ALA A 156 7.24 -2.78 22.30
C ALA A 156 7.66 -3.89 23.27
N ALA A 157 6.69 -4.55 23.93
CA ALA A 157 6.95 -5.66 24.84
C ALA A 157 7.58 -6.85 24.12
N VAL A 158 7.05 -7.24 22.96
CA VAL A 158 7.61 -8.37 22.18
C VAL A 158 9.04 -8.05 21.72
N VAL A 159 9.29 -6.84 21.23
CA VAL A 159 10.64 -6.42 20.83
C VAL A 159 11.59 -6.39 22.04
N ALA A 160 11.17 -5.81 23.17
CA ALA A 160 11.99 -5.73 24.37
C ALA A 160 12.31 -7.12 24.94
N VAL A 161 11.33 -8.00 25.03
CA VAL A 161 11.52 -9.40 25.48
C VAL A 161 12.45 -10.14 24.53
N GLY A 162 12.23 -10.02 23.21
CA GLY A 162 13.11 -10.65 22.22
C GLY A 162 14.57 -10.19 22.37
N LEU A 163 14.81 -8.88 22.49
CA LEU A 163 16.14 -8.31 22.69
C LEU A 163 16.78 -8.74 24.00
N TRP A 164 15.99 -8.89 25.05
CA TRP A 164 16.47 -9.35 26.36
C TRP A 164 16.84 -10.83 26.38
N VAL A 165 16.03 -11.67 25.70
CA VAL A 165 16.27 -13.13 25.65
C VAL A 165 17.43 -13.47 24.71
N ASP A 166 17.43 -12.96 23.50
CA ASP A 166 18.50 -13.11 22.51
C ASP A 166 18.44 -11.96 21.49
N TRP A 167 19.27 -10.94 21.71
CA TRP A 167 19.27 -9.76 20.84
C TRP A 167 19.62 -10.07 19.37
N LYS A 168 20.47 -11.08 19.10
CA LYS A 168 20.82 -11.46 17.72
C LYS A 168 19.63 -12.08 17.00
N LYS A 169 18.95 -13.02 17.66
CA LYS A 169 17.72 -13.62 17.16
C LYS A 169 16.59 -12.58 17.03
N ALA A 170 16.48 -11.63 17.96
CA ALA A 170 15.51 -10.55 17.88
C ALA A 170 15.75 -9.66 16.66
N ILE A 171 16.99 -9.30 16.36
CA ILE A 171 17.31 -8.56 15.13
C ILE A 171 16.91 -9.39 13.89
N LEU A 172 17.31 -10.66 13.83
CA LEU A 172 17.08 -11.51 12.65
C LEU A 172 15.61 -11.87 12.45
N TYR A 173 14.89 -12.25 13.53
CA TYR A 173 13.56 -12.87 13.40
C TYR A 173 12.40 -11.96 13.82
N ILE A 174 12.68 -10.76 14.36
CA ILE A 174 11.67 -9.76 14.70
C ILE A 174 11.93 -8.48 13.89
N LEU A 175 13.05 -7.79 14.11
CA LEU A 175 13.26 -6.45 13.58
C LEU A 175 13.43 -6.43 12.06
N ILE A 176 14.23 -7.33 11.49
CA ILE A 176 14.39 -7.41 10.01
C ILE A 176 13.08 -7.79 9.33
N PRO A 177 12.32 -8.84 9.74
CA PRO A 177 11.01 -9.12 9.19
C PRO A 177 10.03 -7.94 9.26
N HIS A 178 10.01 -7.19 10.38
CA HIS A 178 9.21 -5.97 10.50
C HIS A 178 9.60 -4.92 9.44
N GLN A 179 10.90 -4.65 9.29
CA GLN A 179 11.36 -3.69 8.30
C GLN A 179 11.04 -4.14 6.87
N VAL A 180 11.18 -5.43 6.57
CA VAL A 180 10.82 -5.99 5.27
C VAL A 180 9.33 -5.84 5.00
N ALA A 181 8.46 -6.11 5.98
CA ALA A 181 7.02 -5.94 5.86
C ALA A 181 6.63 -4.48 5.59
N LEU A 182 7.12 -3.56 6.44
CA LEU A 182 6.83 -2.12 6.34
C LEU A 182 7.36 -1.51 5.04
N PHE A 183 8.60 -1.84 4.67
CA PHE A 183 9.19 -1.37 3.43
C PHE A 183 8.41 -1.87 2.22
N SER A 184 8.10 -3.17 2.19
CA SER A 184 7.43 -3.79 1.05
C SER A 184 6.03 -3.23 0.81
N VAL A 185 5.22 -3.03 1.84
CA VAL A 185 3.86 -2.50 1.68
C VAL A 185 3.86 -1.07 1.15
N LEU A 186 4.81 -0.25 1.58
CA LEU A 186 4.94 1.12 1.07
C LEU A 186 5.51 1.15 -0.36
N VAL A 187 6.44 0.24 -0.69
CA VAL A 187 6.89 0.05 -2.07
C VAL A 187 5.73 -0.40 -2.96
N PHE A 188 4.88 -1.33 -2.52
CA PHE A 188 3.68 -1.72 -3.26
C PHE A 188 2.76 -0.53 -3.52
N ASN A 189 2.46 0.27 -2.49
CA ASN A 189 1.67 1.49 -2.65
C ASN A 189 2.30 2.44 -3.69
N TYR A 190 3.60 2.68 -3.61
CA TYR A 190 4.31 3.49 -4.60
C TYR A 190 4.17 2.96 -6.03
N LEU A 191 4.46 1.68 -6.23
CA LEU A 191 4.41 1.03 -7.54
C LEU A 191 3.00 1.04 -8.17
N GLN A 192 1.99 0.95 -7.33
CA GLN A 192 0.59 0.92 -7.74
C GLN A 192 0.07 2.31 -8.14
N HIS A 193 0.66 3.40 -7.62
CA HIS A 193 0.18 4.76 -7.90
C HIS A 193 1.12 5.63 -8.72
N VAL A 194 2.43 5.35 -8.71
CA VAL A 194 3.40 6.16 -9.48
C VAL A 194 3.09 6.14 -10.97
N HIS A 195 3.03 7.32 -11.58
CA HIS A 195 2.76 7.50 -13.01
C HIS A 195 1.36 7.03 -13.50
N ALA A 196 0.46 6.71 -12.59
CA ALA A 196 -0.97 6.57 -12.91
C ALA A 196 -1.62 7.96 -13.05
N ASP A 197 -2.87 8.02 -13.50
CA ASP A 197 -3.65 9.27 -13.55
C ASP A 197 -4.68 9.28 -12.40
N GLU A 198 -4.33 9.93 -11.31
CA GLU A 198 -5.09 9.99 -10.07
C GLU A 198 -6.49 10.62 -10.20
N THR A 199 -6.77 11.29 -11.32
CA THR A 199 -8.08 11.88 -11.61
C THR A 199 -8.96 11.01 -12.50
N SER A 200 -8.38 10.00 -13.12
CA SER A 200 -9.13 9.07 -13.95
C SER A 200 -9.95 8.10 -13.10
N PRO A 201 -11.21 7.79 -13.49
CA PRO A 201 -12.02 6.81 -12.77
C PRO A 201 -11.50 5.37 -12.88
N VAL A 202 -10.64 5.05 -13.86
CA VAL A 202 -10.17 3.68 -14.11
C VAL A 202 -8.64 3.58 -14.25
N ASN A 203 -7.94 4.71 -14.46
CA ASN A 203 -6.48 4.74 -14.65
C ASN A 203 -5.72 5.32 -13.46
N HIS A 204 -6.38 5.41 -12.29
CA HIS A 204 -5.81 6.00 -11.07
C HIS A 204 -4.76 5.10 -10.39
N SER A 205 -4.63 3.86 -10.83
CA SER A 205 -3.67 2.92 -10.24
C SER A 205 -3.21 1.85 -11.24
N ARG A 206 -2.02 1.31 -10.97
CA ARG A 206 -1.44 0.19 -11.72
C ARG A 206 -1.83 -1.12 -11.10
N ASN A 207 -2.16 -2.10 -11.95
CA ASN A 207 -2.45 -3.46 -11.57
C ASN A 207 -1.29 -4.39 -11.95
N PHE A 208 -0.88 -5.25 -11.04
CA PHE A 208 0.05 -6.34 -11.31
C PHE A 208 -0.75 -7.63 -11.47
N VAL A 209 -1.03 -8.00 -12.71
CA VAL A 209 -1.93 -9.12 -13.04
C VAL A 209 -1.22 -10.49 -13.09
N SER A 210 0.01 -10.57 -12.59
CA SER A 210 0.79 -11.82 -12.50
C SER A 210 0.05 -12.86 -11.68
N PRO A 211 -0.22 -14.07 -12.22
CA PRO A 211 -0.93 -15.12 -11.48
C PRO A 211 -0.20 -15.55 -10.20
N LEU A 212 1.13 -15.70 -10.26
CA LEU A 212 1.94 -16.10 -9.11
C LEU A 212 1.90 -15.07 -7.98
N LEU A 213 2.10 -13.77 -8.30
CA LEU A 213 2.02 -12.70 -7.31
C LEU A 213 0.65 -12.71 -6.61
N ASN A 214 -0.42 -12.74 -7.40
CA ASN A 214 -1.77 -12.70 -6.91
C ASN A 214 -2.13 -13.97 -6.11
N ALA A 215 -1.68 -15.14 -6.58
CA ALA A 215 -1.81 -16.36 -5.81
C ALA A 215 -1.09 -16.29 -4.45
N LEU A 216 0.08 -15.71 -4.35
CA LEU A 216 0.87 -15.65 -3.12
C LEU A 216 0.45 -14.52 -2.18
N LEU A 217 0.00 -13.38 -2.69
CA LEU A 217 -0.28 -12.16 -1.94
C LEU A 217 -1.77 -11.74 -2.00
N PHE A 218 -2.70 -12.70 -1.86
CA PHE A 218 -4.14 -12.43 -1.68
C PHE A 218 -4.71 -11.47 -2.72
N ASN A 219 -4.34 -11.65 -3.99
CA ASN A 219 -4.81 -10.83 -5.10
C ASN A 219 -4.53 -9.31 -4.95
N ASN A 220 -3.54 -8.94 -4.16
CA ASN A 220 -3.16 -7.55 -3.91
C ASN A 220 -2.69 -6.80 -5.17
N GLY A 221 -2.47 -7.51 -6.26
CA GLY A 221 -2.13 -6.90 -7.55
C GLY A 221 -3.28 -6.19 -8.26
N TYR A 222 -4.55 -6.51 -7.96
CA TYR A 222 -5.73 -5.90 -8.59
C TYR A 222 -6.15 -4.59 -7.89
N HIS A 223 -5.28 -3.60 -7.95
CA HIS A 223 -5.36 -2.41 -7.11
C HIS A 223 -6.45 -1.41 -7.52
N THR A 224 -6.75 -1.31 -8.83
CA THR A 224 -7.86 -0.45 -9.30
C THR A 224 -9.21 -0.92 -8.72
N VAL A 225 -9.47 -2.23 -8.76
CA VAL A 225 -10.68 -2.81 -8.15
C VAL A 225 -10.72 -2.57 -6.65
N HIS A 226 -9.55 -2.67 -5.99
CA HIS A 226 -9.44 -2.42 -4.56
C HIS A 226 -9.84 -0.98 -4.20
N HIS A 227 -9.42 0.02 -4.97
CA HIS A 227 -9.82 1.41 -4.77
C HIS A 227 -11.30 1.66 -5.05
N ASP A 228 -11.85 1.02 -6.08
CA ASP A 228 -13.27 1.15 -6.43
C ASP A 228 -14.20 0.54 -5.38
N ASN A 229 -13.78 -0.58 -4.78
CA ASN A 229 -14.53 -1.26 -3.73
C ASN A 229 -13.60 -1.90 -2.71
N ALA A 230 -13.13 -1.09 -1.76
CA ALA A 230 -12.20 -1.52 -0.72
C ALA A 230 -12.75 -2.60 0.22
N GLN A 231 -14.08 -2.78 0.28
CA GLN A 231 -14.74 -3.83 1.06
C GLN A 231 -14.99 -5.12 0.26
N LEU A 232 -14.61 -5.15 -1.03
CA LEU A 232 -14.67 -6.38 -1.80
C LEU A 232 -13.63 -7.37 -1.27
N HIS A 233 -14.09 -8.56 -0.91
CA HIS A 233 -13.19 -9.60 -0.40
C HIS A 233 -12.10 -9.92 -1.43
N TRP A 234 -10.86 -10.07 -0.99
CA TRP A 234 -9.69 -10.29 -1.85
C TRP A 234 -9.86 -11.45 -2.85
N SER A 235 -10.62 -12.50 -2.51
CA SER A 235 -10.86 -13.65 -3.40
C SER A 235 -11.75 -13.32 -4.60
N LEU A 236 -12.48 -12.20 -4.58
CA LEU A 236 -13.40 -11.77 -5.64
C LEU A 236 -12.80 -10.71 -6.56
N THR A 237 -11.64 -10.14 -6.21
CA THR A 237 -11.00 -9.08 -7.00
C THR A 237 -10.57 -9.51 -8.41
N PRO A 238 -10.16 -10.78 -8.68
CA PRO A 238 -9.86 -11.20 -10.06
C PRO A 238 -11.05 -11.11 -11.01
N GLU A 239 -12.23 -11.57 -10.54
CA GLU A 239 -13.46 -11.51 -11.33
C GLU A 239 -13.90 -10.07 -11.57
N ALA A 240 -13.84 -9.23 -10.53
CA ALA A 240 -14.17 -7.81 -10.66
C ALA A 240 -13.20 -7.08 -11.61
N HIS A 241 -11.89 -7.40 -11.53
CA HIS A 241 -10.90 -6.85 -12.46
C HIS A 241 -11.17 -7.26 -13.90
N ALA A 242 -11.52 -8.51 -14.17
CA ALA A 242 -11.82 -9.00 -15.52
C ALA A 242 -12.95 -8.20 -16.17
N LYS A 243 -13.96 -7.74 -15.41
CA LYS A 243 -15.09 -6.93 -15.89
C LYS A 243 -14.70 -5.50 -16.30
N MET A 244 -13.61 -4.97 -15.76
CA MET A 244 -13.16 -3.60 -16.02
C MET A 244 -11.83 -3.52 -16.77
N ALA A 245 -11.10 -4.62 -16.93
CA ALA A 245 -9.76 -4.65 -17.53
C ALA A 245 -9.67 -3.98 -18.91
N GLY A 246 -10.71 -4.13 -19.76
CA GLY A 246 -10.76 -3.50 -21.07
C GLY A 246 -10.97 -1.98 -21.07
N LYS A 247 -11.30 -1.37 -19.91
CA LYS A 247 -11.42 0.09 -19.74
C LYS A 247 -10.15 0.72 -19.16
N ILE A 248 -9.27 -0.09 -18.57
CA ILE A 248 -8.01 0.33 -17.99
C ILE A 248 -6.98 0.43 -19.11
N ASP A 249 -6.17 1.50 -19.09
CA ASP A 249 -5.04 1.64 -20.02
C ASP A 249 -4.14 0.40 -19.94
N PRO A 250 -3.83 -0.27 -21.07
CA PRO A 250 -2.99 -1.47 -21.08
C PRO A 250 -1.63 -1.29 -20.39
N TYR A 251 -1.09 -0.08 -20.38
CA TYR A 251 0.14 0.27 -19.66
C TYR A 251 0.04 0.04 -18.14
N LEU A 252 -1.15 0.14 -17.58
CA LEU A 252 -1.40 -0.03 -16.15
C LEU A 252 -1.71 -1.50 -15.77
N ASN A 253 -1.99 -2.40 -16.73
CA ASN A 253 -2.17 -3.82 -16.48
C ASN A 253 -0.86 -4.58 -16.74
N VAL A 254 0.01 -4.63 -15.73
CA VAL A 254 1.37 -5.17 -15.84
C VAL A 254 1.38 -6.69 -15.60
N PRO A 255 1.78 -7.50 -16.57
CA PRO A 255 1.73 -8.97 -16.45
C PRO A 255 2.82 -9.56 -15.56
N SER A 256 3.92 -8.83 -15.32
CA SER A 256 5.04 -9.32 -14.51
C SER A 256 5.53 -8.25 -13.54
N PHE A 257 5.32 -8.47 -12.25
CA PHE A 257 5.82 -7.61 -11.18
C PHE A 257 7.35 -7.49 -11.22
N TRP A 258 8.05 -8.62 -11.22
CA TRP A 258 9.52 -8.63 -11.25
C TRP A 258 10.07 -8.07 -12.55
N GLY A 259 9.41 -8.37 -13.68
CA GLY A 259 9.77 -7.78 -14.97
C GLY A 259 9.65 -6.26 -14.98
N TYR A 260 8.61 -5.71 -14.33
CA TYR A 260 8.44 -4.26 -14.17
C TYR A 260 9.57 -3.67 -13.31
N ILE A 261 9.86 -4.28 -12.15
CA ILE A 261 10.94 -3.83 -11.26
C ILE A 261 12.27 -3.77 -12.01
N VAL A 262 12.67 -4.89 -12.65
CA VAL A 262 13.96 -4.97 -13.36
C VAL A 262 14.02 -3.94 -14.48
N LYS A 263 13.01 -3.85 -15.33
CA LYS A 263 12.98 -2.91 -16.46
C LYS A 263 13.03 -1.47 -15.99
N THR A 264 12.12 -1.09 -15.08
CA THR A 264 11.93 0.32 -14.69
C THR A 264 13.06 0.85 -13.81
N TYR A 265 13.60 0.05 -12.89
CA TYR A 265 14.55 0.56 -11.90
C TYR A 265 16.00 0.19 -12.15
N PHE A 266 16.27 -0.88 -12.90
CA PHE A 266 17.64 -1.33 -13.15
C PHE A 266 18.07 -1.18 -14.61
N LEU A 267 17.17 -1.36 -15.58
CA LEU A 267 17.53 -1.26 -17.00
C LEU A 267 17.26 0.12 -17.61
N SER A 268 16.30 0.88 -17.07
CA SER A 268 15.94 2.19 -17.62
C SER A 268 17.06 3.23 -17.60
N PRO A 269 18.03 3.23 -16.66
CA PRO A 269 19.20 4.12 -16.74
C PRO A 269 20.06 3.89 -17.98
N PHE A 270 20.10 2.66 -18.48
CA PHE A 270 20.89 2.28 -19.64
C PHE A 270 20.10 2.33 -20.96
N ASN A 271 18.78 2.19 -20.87
CA ASN A 271 17.91 2.20 -22.05
C ASN A 271 16.56 2.85 -21.71
N LYS A 272 16.34 4.05 -22.22
CA LYS A 272 15.11 4.84 -21.98
C LYS A 272 13.82 4.14 -22.41
N LYS A 273 13.89 3.12 -23.28
CA LYS A 273 12.75 2.26 -23.66
C LYS A 273 12.09 1.58 -22.44
N PHE A 274 12.85 1.36 -21.38
CA PHE A 274 12.36 0.72 -20.15
C PHE A 274 11.89 1.73 -19.10
N ALA A 275 12.05 3.03 -19.33
CA ALA A 275 11.56 4.06 -18.42
C ALA A 275 10.04 4.08 -18.42
N SER A 276 9.46 4.25 -17.23
CA SER A 276 8.02 4.50 -17.13
C SER A 276 7.69 5.93 -17.54
N TYR A 277 6.49 6.13 -18.09
CA TYR A 277 5.94 7.46 -18.38
C TYR A 277 4.72 7.75 -17.51
N SER A 278 4.44 9.02 -17.28
CA SER A 278 3.38 9.46 -16.38
C SER A 278 2.11 9.81 -17.17
N LEU A 279 1.04 9.03 -16.96
CA LEU A 279 -0.30 9.34 -17.51
C LEU A 279 -0.82 10.65 -16.92
N ARG A 280 -0.51 10.95 -15.66
CA ARG A 280 -0.79 12.24 -15.03
C ARG A 280 -0.20 13.41 -15.81
N LEU A 281 1.09 13.36 -16.11
CA LEU A 281 1.76 14.43 -16.88
C LEU A 281 1.23 14.52 -18.32
N GLU A 282 0.93 13.41 -18.97
CA GLU A 282 0.32 13.42 -20.29
C GLU A 282 -1.06 14.12 -20.28
N ARG A 283 -1.90 13.80 -19.30
CA ARG A 283 -3.20 14.49 -19.11
C ARG A 283 -3.01 15.99 -18.90
N MET A 284 -2.04 16.38 -18.06
CA MET A 284 -1.75 17.81 -17.78
C MET A 284 -1.31 18.54 -19.05
N LYS A 285 -0.44 17.95 -19.89
CA LYS A 285 -0.03 18.51 -21.18
C LYS A 285 -1.21 18.65 -22.13
N GLN A 286 -2.03 17.63 -22.25
CA GLN A 286 -3.22 17.66 -23.10
C GLN A 286 -4.20 18.75 -22.66
N LYS A 287 -4.42 18.91 -21.35
CA LYS A 287 -5.26 19.97 -20.81
C LYS A 287 -4.72 21.36 -21.13
N ALA A 288 -3.44 21.58 -20.90
CA ALA A 288 -2.77 22.86 -21.20
C ALA A 288 -2.84 23.19 -22.70
N ALA A 289 -2.61 22.22 -23.59
CA ALA A 289 -2.73 22.42 -25.05
C ALA A 289 -4.17 22.77 -25.47
N ALA A 290 -5.17 22.12 -24.86
CA ALA A 290 -6.57 22.43 -25.14
C ALA A 290 -6.98 23.84 -24.66
N GLU A 291 -6.47 24.29 -23.51
CA GLU A 291 -6.71 25.65 -22.99
C GLU A 291 -6.05 26.70 -23.88
N MET A 292 -4.83 26.48 -24.34
CA MET A 292 -4.14 27.35 -25.28
C MET A 292 -4.91 27.47 -26.61
N SER A 293 -5.37 26.34 -27.16
CA SER A 293 -6.16 26.34 -28.40
C SER A 293 -7.48 27.13 -28.26
N LYS A 294 -8.15 27.02 -27.11
CA LYS A 294 -9.37 27.79 -26.81
C LYS A 294 -9.06 29.29 -26.71
N ALA A 295 -7.96 29.67 -26.06
CA ALA A 295 -7.56 31.08 -25.94
C ALA A 295 -7.23 31.72 -27.29
N VAL A 296 -6.57 30.96 -28.19
CA VAL A 296 -6.26 31.43 -29.55
C VAL A 296 -7.52 31.59 -30.40
N ASN A 297 -8.50 30.70 -30.23
CA ASN A 297 -9.74 30.70 -31.01
C ASN A 297 -10.88 31.56 -30.40
N SER A 298 -10.68 32.18 -29.22
CA SER A 298 -11.61 33.16 -28.68
C SER A 298 -11.57 34.43 -29.53
N PRO A 299 -12.70 34.93 -30.06
CA PRO A 299 -12.73 36.20 -30.79
C PRO A 299 -12.29 37.29 -29.81
N THR A 300 -11.22 38.02 -30.16
CA THR A 300 -10.90 39.30 -29.54
C THR A 300 -12.11 40.22 -29.77
N GLU A 301 -12.90 40.52 -28.75
CA GLU A 301 -13.85 41.62 -28.81
C GLU A 301 -12.98 42.86 -29.07
N LYS A 302 -12.96 43.27 -30.36
CA LYS A 302 -12.45 44.58 -30.75
C LYS A 302 -13.41 45.58 -30.10
N HIS A 303 -12.95 46.25 -29.06
CA HIS A 303 -13.49 47.55 -28.66
C HIS A 303 -13.44 48.45 -29.88
N GLN A 304 -14.50 48.53 -30.61
CA GLN A 304 -14.78 49.70 -31.48
C GLN A 304 -15.21 50.82 -30.50
N GLU A 305 -14.25 51.59 -30.03
CA GLU A 305 -14.53 52.94 -29.60
C GLU A 305 -15.09 53.69 -30.82
N SER A 306 -16.39 53.87 -30.84
CA SER A 306 -17.05 54.82 -31.72
C SER A 306 -16.61 56.23 -31.36
N ILE A 307 -15.63 56.74 -32.08
CA ILE A 307 -15.40 58.17 -32.19
C ILE A 307 -16.58 58.69 -33.06
N HIS A 308 -17.51 59.35 -32.39
CA HIS A 308 -18.41 60.30 -33.05
C HIS A 308 -18.50 61.54 -32.16
N ALA A 309 -17.84 62.61 -32.72
CA ALA A 309 -18.12 64.04 -32.78
C ALA A 309 -18.84 64.65 -31.53
#